data_94d4670dccd3f1b86bd88ee58cca6313
#
_entry.id   94d4670dccd3f1b86bd88ee58cca6313
#
_cell.length_a   1.000
_cell.length_b   1.000
_cell.length_c   1.000
_cell.angle_alpha   90.00
_cell.angle_beta   90.00
_cell.angle_gamma   90.00
#
_symmetry.space_group_name_H-M   'P 1'
#
loop_
_entity.id
_entity.type
_entity.pdbx_description
1 polymer ?
#
loop_
_entity_poly.entity_id
_entity_poly.type
_entity_poly.pdbx_seq_one_letter_code
_entity_poly.pdbx_strand_id
1 'polypeptide(L)'
;MVTEKIRSHPNITVVEAEATEVPAGPVIVATGPLTSDAMSAAIRRYFGGQEYMSFFDAAAPLVTFSSIDMEKAWFASRYDRGDADYVNCSMDKDEYLAFVEALRTAEEAPVHGFEDKHVFEGCMPVEVMARRGVDTLRYGPLKPVGLKDPKTGKEPYAVVQLRRDNAGGTLYNIVGFQTHLTFGEQKRVFSMIPALRNAEFVRYGVMHRNTYLNSPQLLDRYYRLRRDPRIRF
;
A
#
# COMPACT_ATOMS: atom_id res chain seq x y z
N MET A 1 13.06 25.65 10.51
CA MET A 1 12.78 24.40 9.72
C MET A 1 13.05 24.65 8.23
N VAL A 2 13.08 23.59 7.36
CA VAL A 2 13.39 23.76 5.92
C VAL A 2 12.37 24.66 5.22
N THR A 3 11.08 24.46 5.49
CA THR A 3 9.98 25.26 4.91
C THR A 3 10.13 26.78 5.17
N GLU A 4 10.48 27.16 6.38
CA GLU A 4 10.70 28.56 6.73
C GLU A 4 11.89 29.18 5.96
N LYS A 5 13.00 28.42 5.86
CA LYS A 5 14.17 28.86 5.10
C LYS A 5 13.85 29.07 3.62
N ILE A 6 13.02 28.19 3.03
CA ILE A 6 12.59 28.33 1.65
C ILE A 6 11.70 29.56 1.48
N ARG A 7 10.66 29.72 2.33
CA ARG A 7 9.71 30.82 2.23
C ARG A 7 10.32 32.19 2.52
N SER A 8 11.38 32.26 3.34
CA SER A 8 12.08 33.49 3.67
C SER A 8 13.25 33.83 2.75
N HIS A 9 13.58 32.95 1.80
CA HIS A 9 14.74 33.15 0.93
C HIS A 9 14.43 34.20 -0.16
N PRO A 10 15.28 35.26 -0.32
CA PRO A 10 14.97 36.39 -1.19
C PRO A 10 14.85 36.03 -2.68
N ASN A 11 15.48 34.95 -3.10
CA ASN A 11 15.48 34.51 -4.51
C ASN A 11 14.49 33.35 -4.76
N ILE A 12 13.61 33.02 -3.82
CA ILE A 12 12.62 31.94 -3.97
C ILE A 12 11.22 32.53 -3.85
N THR A 13 10.41 32.33 -4.86
CA THR A 13 8.98 32.60 -4.82
C THR A 13 8.23 31.29 -4.71
N VAL A 14 7.49 31.10 -3.62
CA VAL A 14 6.63 29.93 -3.42
C VAL A 14 5.24 30.25 -3.96
N VAL A 15 4.78 29.46 -4.94
CA VAL A 15 3.43 29.54 -5.50
C VAL A 15 2.65 28.32 -5.05
N GLU A 16 1.59 28.52 -4.31
CA GLU A 16 0.69 27.44 -3.85
C GLU A 16 -0.44 27.26 -4.88
N ALA A 17 -0.16 26.47 -5.92
CA ALA A 17 -1.11 26.17 -6.99
C ALA A 17 -0.82 24.80 -7.60
N GLU A 18 -1.83 24.20 -8.23
CA GLU A 18 -1.61 23.03 -9.06
C GLU A 18 -0.84 23.42 -10.32
N ALA A 19 0.31 22.79 -10.55
CA ALA A 19 1.04 22.92 -11.80
C ALA A 19 0.42 21.99 -12.86
N THR A 20 -0.15 22.54 -13.90
CA THR A 20 -0.81 21.79 -14.99
C THR A 20 0.00 21.74 -16.28
N GLU A 21 1.11 22.48 -16.33
CA GLU A 21 2.01 22.56 -17.49
C GLU A 21 3.48 22.62 -17.06
N VAL A 22 4.36 22.13 -17.93
CA VAL A 22 5.81 22.28 -17.74
C VAL A 22 6.21 23.68 -18.19
N PRO A 23 6.75 24.53 -17.29
CA PRO A 23 7.11 25.91 -17.62
C PRO A 23 8.17 26.01 -18.71
N ALA A 24 8.25 27.16 -19.36
CA ALA A 24 9.38 27.49 -20.23
C ALA A 24 10.66 27.74 -19.42
N GLY A 25 11.83 27.46 -20.01
CA GLY A 25 13.12 27.61 -19.32
C GLY A 25 13.58 26.38 -18.54
N PRO A 26 14.68 26.47 -17.80
CA PRO A 26 15.16 25.36 -16.96
C PRO A 26 14.16 25.00 -15.87
N VAL A 27 13.82 23.73 -15.75
CA VAL A 27 12.82 23.27 -14.79
C VAL A 27 13.21 21.93 -14.15
N ILE A 28 12.88 21.76 -12.88
CA ILE A 28 12.94 20.49 -12.17
C ILE A 28 11.52 20.07 -11.85
N VAL A 29 11.10 18.90 -12.35
CA VAL A 29 9.82 18.27 -12.04
C VAL A 29 10.05 17.28 -10.89
N ALA A 30 9.60 17.63 -9.70
CA ALA A 30 9.79 16.84 -8.47
C ALA A 30 8.44 16.56 -7.79
N THR A 31 7.40 16.28 -8.57
CA THR A 31 6.03 16.06 -8.11
C THR A 31 5.83 14.71 -7.43
N GLY A 32 6.78 13.79 -7.60
CA GLY A 32 6.74 12.46 -6.99
C GLY A 32 5.73 11.50 -7.62
N PRO A 33 5.46 10.38 -6.95
CA PRO A 33 4.64 9.30 -7.51
C PRO A 33 3.15 9.67 -7.65
N LEU A 34 2.66 10.62 -6.87
CA LEU A 34 1.27 11.09 -6.87
C LEU A 34 1.06 12.34 -7.73
N THR A 35 1.78 12.44 -8.84
CA THR A 35 1.63 13.54 -9.82
C THR A 35 0.18 13.62 -10.31
N SER A 36 -0.40 14.83 -10.33
CA SER A 36 -1.77 15.05 -10.77
C SER A 36 -1.99 14.64 -12.23
N ASP A 37 -3.23 14.34 -12.60
CA ASP A 37 -3.57 13.92 -13.96
C ASP A 37 -3.23 15.00 -14.99
N ALA A 38 -3.46 16.28 -14.64
CA ALA A 38 -3.14 17.42 -15.52
C ALA A 38 -1.62 17.52 -15.77
N MET A 39 -0.81 17.47 -14.71
CA MET A 39 0.65 17.49 -14.84
C MET A 39 1.18 16.23 -15.51
N SER A 40 0.59 15.07 -15.24
CA SER A 40 0.92 13.81 -15.91
C SER A 40 0.68 13.90 -17.42
N ALA A 41 -0.45 14.49 -17.83
CA ALA A 41 -0.75 14.72 -19.23
C ALA A 41 0.22 15.73 -19.89
N ALA A 42 0.63 16.78 -19.15
CA ALA A 42 1.63 17.72 -19.62
C ALA A 42 3.00 17.06 -19.84
N ILE A 43 3.45 16.24 -18.90
CA ILE A 43 4.71 15.51 -19.00
C ILE A 43 4.69 14.53 -20.18
N ARG A 44 3.59 13.79 -20.38
CA ARG A 44 3.43 12.84 -21.51
C ARG A 44 3.69 13.46 -22.87
N ARG A 45 3.34 14.73 -23.06
CA ARG A 45 3.58 15.44 -24.35
C ARG A 45 5.06 15.48 -24.73
N TYR A 46 5.97 15.47 -23.76
CA TYR A 46 7.41 15.45 -24.00
C TYR A 46 7.97 14.05 -24.33
N PHE A 47 7.20 12.99 -24.12
CA PHE A 47 7.65 11.61 -24.35
C PHE A 47 7.15 11.01 -25.66
N GLY A 48 6.35 11.73 -26.45
CA GLY A 48 5.79 11.19 -27.69
C GLY A 48 4.77 10.07 -27.50
N GLY A 49 4.19 9.95 -26.32
CA GLY A 49 2.99 9.13 -26.04
C GLY A 49 3.20 7.67 -25.67
N GLN A 50 4.44 7.12 -25.70
CA GLN A 50 4.62 5.66 -25.54
C GLN A 50 5.30 5.19 -24.24
N GLU A 51 5.90 6.06 -23.45
CA GLU A 51 6.89 5.62 -22.46
C GLU A 51 6.60 6.04 -21.02
N TYR A 52 5.38 6.45 -20.77
CA TYR A 52 4.95 6.83 -19.45
C TYR A 52 4.27 5.65 -18.77
N MET A 53 4.87 5.16 -17.71
CA MET A 53 4.36 4.01 -16.98
C MET A 53 3.74 4.46 -15.67
N SER A 54 2.63 3.85 -15.31
CA SER A 54 2.03 3.97 -13.98
C SER A 54 1.82 2.58 -13.41
N PHE A 55 2.01 2.44 -12.10
CA PHE A 55 1.64 1.25 -11.37
C PHE A 55 0.81 1.64 -10.15
N PHE A 56 0.02 0.69 -9.68
CA PHE A 56 -0.73 0.88 -8.46
C PHE A 56 0.11 0.44 -7.28
N ASP A 57 0.22 1.31 -6.29
CA ASP A 57 0.77 1.01 -4.99
C ASP A 57 -0.34 1.11 -3.96
N ALA A 58 -0.13 0.50 -2.83
CA ALA A 58 -1.15 0.43 -1.81
C ALA A 58 -0.55 0.61 -0.42
N ALA A 59 -1.19 1.45 0.35
CA ALA A 59 -0.94 1.51 1.78
C ALA A 59 -1.83 0.48 2.49
N ALA A 60 -1.20 -0.43 3.25
CA ALA A 60 -1.93 -1.35 4.11
C ALA A 60 -2.53 -0.61 5.33
N PRO A 61 -3.64 -1.12 5.91
CA PRO A 61 -4.21 -0.56 7.12
C PRO A 61 -3.23 -0.60 8.29
N LEU A 62 -3.28 0.43 9.15
CA LEU A 62 -2.55 0.50 10.40
C LEU A 62 -3.50 0.42 11.59
N VAL A 63 -3.14 -0.39 12.57
CA VAL A 63 -3.85 -0.52 13.86
C VAL A 63 -2.94 -0.19 15.03
N THR A 64 -3.53 0.27 16.15
CA THR A 64 -2.78 0.46 17.40
C THR A 64 -2.49 -0.90 18.04
N PHE A 65 -1.29 -1.05 18.59
CA PHE A 65 -0.90 -2.29 19.29
C PHE A 65 -1.80 -2.58 20.50
N SER A 66 -2.18 -1.54 21.24
CA SER A 66 -3.02 -1.66 22.43
C SER A 66 -4.43 -2.21 22.15
N SER A 67 -4.89 -2.13 20.91
CA SER A 67 -6.20 -2.63 20.48
C SER A 67 -6.18 -4.06 19.93
N ILE A 68 -4.98 -4.68 19.83
CA ILE A 68 -4.84 -6.07 19.38
C ILE A 68 -5.09 -7.00 20.57
N ASP A 69 -5.99 -7.97 20.41
CA ASP A 69 -6.22 -9.01 21.40
C ASP A 69 -5.08 -10.04 21.37
N MET A 70 -4.09 -9.83 22.27
CA MET A 70 -2.93 -10.70 22.38
C MET A 70 -3.25 -12.08 22.99
N GLU A 71 -4.47 -12.31 23.47
CA GLU A 71 -4.89 -13.67 23.82
C GLU A 71 -5.15 -14.53 22.57
N LYS A 72 -5.41 -13.90 21.44
CA LYS A 72 -5.67 -14.54 20.14
C LYS A 72 -4.56 -14.32 19.13
N ALA A 73 -3.44 -13.76 19.58
CA ALA A 73 -2.27 -13.49 18.76
C ALA A 73 -0.99 -13.83 19.54
N TRP A 74 0.11 -13.96 18.80
CA TRP A 74 1.43 -14.19 19.40
C TRP A 74 2.55 -13.60 18.54
N PHE A 75 3.68 -13.31 19.17
CA PHE A 75 4.89 -12.91 18.45
C PHE A 75 5.65 -14.14 17.94
N ALA A 76 5.95 -14.18 16.66
CA ALA A 76 6.85 -15.17 16.08
C ALA A 76 7.32 -14.75 14.69
N SER A 77 8.46 -15.31 14.26
CA SER A 77 8.91 -15.31 12.87
C SER A 77 8.69 -16.69 12.24
N ARG A 78 8.55 -16.74 10.92
CA ARG A 78 8.39 -18.02 10.21
C ARG A 78 9.61 -18.91 10.38
N TYR A 79 9.34 -20.16 10.72
CA TYR A 79 10.37 -21.19 10.93
C TYR A 79 11.36 -20.81 12.05
N ASP A 80 10.95 -19.97 12.99
CA ASP A 80 11.78 -19.46 14.09
C ASP A 80 13.10 -18.82 13.60
N ARG A 81 13.06 -18.16 12.43
CA ARG A 81 14.22 -17.51 11.83
C ARG A 81 14.22 -16.02 12.14
N GLY A 82 15.29 -15.53 12.78
CA GLY A 82 15.44 -14.12 13.19
C GLY A 82 14.64 -13.77 14.43
N ASP A 83 14.40 -12.47 14.63
CA ASP A 83 13.64 -11.95 15.75
C ASP A 83 12.13 -12.15 15.56
N ALA A 84 11.37 -12.24 16.66
CA ALA A 84 9.91 -12.38 16.63
C ALA A 84 9.22 -11.04 16.28
N ASP A 85 9.44 -10.54 15.06
CA ASP A 85 9.05 -9.19 14.65
C ASP A 85 7.58 -9.04 14.23
N TYR A 86 6.89 -10.17 14.06
CA TYR A 86 5.50 -10.17 13.61
C TYR A 86 4.55 -10.61 14.71
N VAL A 87 3.43 -9.90 14.84
CA VAL A 87 2.27 -10.40 15.57
C VAL A 87 1.45 -11.27 14.62
N ASN A 88 1.20 -12.51 15.00
CA ASN A 88 0.49 -13.50 14.20
C ASN A 88 -0.92 -13.71 14.77
N CYS A 89 -1.94 -13.41 13.98
CA CYS A 89 -3.35 -13.53 14.33
C CYS A 89 -3.92 -14.78 13.66
N SER A 90 -4.26 -15.81 14.45
CA SER A 90 -4.82 -17.05 13.91
C SER A 90 -6.29 -16.92 13.55
N MET A 91 -6.69 -17.72 12.58
CA MET A 91 -8.08 -18.04 12.27
C MET A 91 -8.23 -19.56 12.15
N ASP A 92 -9.32 -20.09 12.65
CA ASP A 92 -9.75 -21.43 12.34
C ASP A 92 -10.41 -21.49 10.94
N LYS A 93 -10.92 -22.68 10.57
CA LYS A 93 -11.51 -22.89 9.23
C LYS A 93 -12.78 -22.08 9.02
N ASP A 94 -13.65 -22.06 10.01
CA ASP A 94 -14.97 -21.42 9.89
C ASP A 94 -14.82 -19.89 9.91
N GLU A 95 -13.95 -19.37 10.75
CA GLU A 95 -13.57 -17.96 10.81
C GLU A 95 -12.97 -17.50 9.46
N TYR A 96 -12.07 -18.31 8.90
CA TYR A 96 -11.46 -18.02 7.61
C TYR A 96 -12.49 -18.01 6.47
N LEU A 97 -13.36 -19.02 6.40
CA LEU A 97 -14.36 -19.10 5.33
C LEU A 97 -15.34 -17.94 5.41
N ALA A 98 -15.80 -17.58 6.61
CA ALA A 98 -16.65 -16.41 6.83
C ALA A 98 -15.93 -15.11 6.42
N PHE A 99 -14.64 -14.96 6.75
CA PHE A 99 -13.83 -13.82 6.38
C PHE A 99 -13.65 -13.71 4.85
N VAL A 100 -13.34 -14.81 4.16
CA VAL A 100 -13.19 -14.83 2.70
C VAL A 100 -14.49 -14.44 2.02
N GLU A 101 -15.64 -14.95 2.49
CA GLU A 101 -16.94 -14.60 1.92
C GLU A 101 -17.28 -13.13 2.15
N ALA A 102 -16.96 -12.60 3.33
CA ALA A 102 -17.13 -11.18 3.62
C ALA A 102 -16.27 -10.29 2.72
N LEU A 103 -15.02 -10.69 2.42
CA LEU A 103 -14.15 -9.99 1.46
C LEU A 103 -14.72 -9.99 0.04
N ARG A 104 -15.27 -11.14 -0.40
CA ARG A 104 -15.79 -11.30 -1.77
C ARG A 104 -17.02 -10.45 -2.04
N THR A 105 -17.82 -10.20 -1.02
CA THR A 105 -19.10 -9.49 -1.08
C THR A 105 -19.05 -8.06 -0.56
N ALA A 106 -17.90 -7.62 -0.06
CA ALA A 106 -17.71 -6.28 0.49
C ALA A 106 -17.80 -5.20 -0.58
N GLU A 107 -18.29 -4.04 -0.18
CA GLU A 107 -18.39 -2.85 -1.03
C GLU A 107 -17.01 -2.23 -1.28
N GLU A 108 -16.71 -1.99 -2.56
CA GLU A 108 -15.48 -1.31 -2.99
C GLU A 108 -15.73 0.18 -3.22
N ALA A 109 -14.73 0.99 -2.93
CA ALA A 109 -14.74 2.40 -3.30
C ALA A 109 -14.73 2.54 -4.83
N PRO A 110 -15.39 3.57 -5.39
CA PRO A 110 -15.40 3.80 -6.82
C PRO A 110 -13.97 3.94 -7.37
N VAL A 111 -13.61 3.05 -8.28
CA VAL A 111 -12.32 3.09 -8.98
C VAL A 111 -12.47 3.96 -10.22
N HIS A 112 -11.70 5.02 -10.34
CA HIS A 112 -11.75 5.91 -11.48
C HIS A 112 -10.82 5.44 -12.60
N GLY A 113 -11.42 4.94 -13.70
CA GLY A 113 -10.71 4.70 -14.97
C GLY A 113 -9.93 3.38 -15.03
N PHE A 114 -8.99 3.25 -15.91
CA PHE A 114 -8.23 2.08 -16.36
C PHE A 114 -7.56 1.18 -15.27
N GLU A 115 -7.98 1.25 -14.03
CA GLU A 115 -7.32 0.69 -12.86
C GLU A 115 -7.37 -0.84 -12.78
N ASP A 116 -8.37 -1.47 -13.41
CA ASP A 116 -8.59 -2.92 -13.31
C ASP A 116 -7.62 -3.82 -14.11
N LYS A 117 -6.81 -3.26 -15.02
CA LYS A 117 -6.08 -4.10 -15.99
C LYS A 117 -4.60 -4.31 -15.71
N HIS A 118 -3.99 -3.54 -14.81
CA HIS A 118 -2.54 -3.57 -14.57
C HIS A 118 -2.15 -3.45 -13.09
N VAL A 119 -2.81 -4.23 -12.22
CA VAL A 119 -2.33 -4.36 -10.84
C VAL A 119 -1.09 -5.24 -10.83
N PHE A 120 0.02 -4.71 -10.33
CA PHE A 120 1.23 -5.51 -10.09
C PHE A 120 0.91 -6.62 -9.09
N GLU A 121 1.27 -7.86 -9.37
CA GLU A 121 0.88 -9.00 -8.52
C GLU A 121 1.25 -8.84 -7.05
N GLY A 122 2.37 -8.19 -6.75
CA GLY A 122 2.80 -7.90 -5.38
C GLY A 122 1.94 -6.87 -4.62
N CYS A 123 1.09 -6.12 -5.33
CA CYS A 123 0.17 -5.11 -4.76
C CYS A 123 -1.30 -5.48 -4.97
N MET A 124 -1.59 -6.75 -5.26
CA MET A 124 -2.95 -7.19 -5.53
C MET A 124 -3.85 -7.01 -4.30
N PRO A 125 -5.04 -6.38 -4.46
CA PRO A 125 -5.98 -6.21 -3.37
C PRO A 125 -6.44 -7.54 -2.78
N VAL A 126 -6.62 -7.57 -1.46
CA VAL A 126 -6.97 -8.80 -0.73
C VAL A 126 -8.32 -9.38 -1.16
N GLU A 127 -9.30 -8.53 -1.47
CA GLU A 127 -10.61 -8.94 -2.00
C GLU A 127 -10.51 -9.52 -3.42
N VAL A 128 -9.61 -9.00 -4.25
CA VAL A 128 -9.36 -9.55 -5.60
C VAL A 128 -8.73 -10.94 -5.49
N MET A 129 -7.78 -11.14 -4.57
CA MET A 129 -7.23 -12.46 -4.28
C MET A 129 -8.31 -13.42 -3.77
N ALA A 130 -9.19 -12.97 -2.88
CA ALA A 130 -10.29 -13.79 -2.34
C ALA A 130 -11.27 -14.26 -3.43
N ARG A 131 -11.49 -13.45 -4.49
CA ARG A 131 -12.35 -13.82 -5.63
C ARG A 131 -11.71 -14.85 -6.55
N ARG A 132 -10.39 -14.96 -6.61
CA ARG A 132 -9.69 -15.96 -7.43
C ARG A 132 -9.89 -17.38 -6.95
N GLY A 133 -10.19 -17.57 -5.67
CA GLY A 133 -10.48 -18.88 -5.08
C GLY A 133 -10.44 -18.83 -3.57
N VAL A 134 -11.19 -19.74 -2.95
CA VAL A 134 -11.37 -19.77 -1.49
C VAL A 134 -10.06 -19.98 -0.73
N ASP A 135 -9.12 -20.73 -1.32
CA ASP A 135 -7.83 -21.02 -0.69
C ASP A 135 -6.70 -20.05 -1.13
N THR A 136 -6.96 -19.13 -2.05
CA THR A 136 -5.92 -18.23 -2.60
C THR A 136 -5.18 -17.48 -1.49
N LEU A 137 -5.89 -16.95 -0.51
CA LEU A 137 -5.28 -16.21 0.60
C LEU A 137 -4.43 -17.11 1.50
N ARG A 138 -4.79 -18.39 1.68
CA ARG A 138 -4.01 -19.36 2.47
C ARG A 138 -2.70 -19.78 1.82
N TYR A 139 -2.60 -19.67 0.50
CA TYR A 139 -1.34 -19.86 -0.25
C TYR A 139 -0.59 -18.54 -0.49
N GLY A 140 -1.20 -17.42 -0.12
CA GLY A 140 -0.70 -16.05 -0.24
C GLY A 140 -0.44 -15.38 1.12
N PRO A 141 -1.05 -14.21 1.36
CA PRO A 141 -0.76 -13.39 2.55
C PRO A 141 -1.16 -14.03 3.88
N LEU A 142 -2.13 -14.95 3.89
CA LEU A 142 -2.61 -15.63 5.10
C LEU A 142 -2.03 -17.04 5.28
N LYS A 143 -0.91 -17.32 4.64
CA LYS A 143 -0.27 -18.64 4.71
C LYS A 143 0.12 -19.01 6.14
N PRO A 144 -0.30 -20.17 6.69
CA PRO A 144 0.02 -20.56 8.07
C PRO A 144 1.37 -21.27 8.20
N VAL A 145 1.92 -21.80 7.11
CA VAL A 145 3.11 -22.68 7.11
C VAL A 145 4.30 -22.03 7.79
N GLY A 146 4.92 -22.75 8.71
CA GLY A 146 6.07 -22.31 9.50
C GLY A 146 5.71 -21.42 10.70
N LEU A 147 4.42 -21.30 11.03
CA LEU A 147 3.93 -20.56 12.20
C LEU A 147 3.12 -21.52 13.08
N LYS A 148 3.64 -21.81 14.28
CA LYS A 148 2.93 -22.64 15.27
C LYS A 148 2.32 -21.75 16.34
N ASP A 149 1.04 -21.96 16.60
CA ASP A 149 0.37 -21.31 17.73
C ASP A 149 0.94 -21.89 19.04
N PRO A 150 1.52 -21.08 19.93
CA PRO A 150 2.12 -21.57 21.17
C PRO A 150 1.11 -22.21 22.13
N LYS A 151 -0.18 -21.90 22.01
CA LYS A 151 -1.25 -22.46 22.83
C LYS A 151 -1.62 -23.89 22.42
N THR A 152 -1.62 -24.16 21.12
CA THR A 152 -2.04 -25.45 20.56
C THR A 152 -0.86 -26.33 20.12
N GLY A 153 0.33 -25.74 19.90
CA GLY A 153 1.49 -26.38 19.30
C GLY A 153 1.34 -26.74 17.83
N LYS A 154 0.22 -26.35 17.19
CA LYS A 154 -0.12 -26.68 15.79
C LYS A 154 -0.11 -25.44 14.91
N GLU A 155 0.03 -25.65 13.61
CA GLU A 155 -0.22 -24.62 12.61
C GLU A 155 -1.71 -24.33 12.54
N PRO A 156 -2.15 -23.05 12.62
CA PRO A 156 -3.56 -22.67 12.44
C PRO A 156 -4.04 -22.92 11.02
N TYR A 157 -5.34 -22.80 10.79
CA TYR A 157 -5.87 -22.90 9.43
C TYR A 157 -5.42 -21.74 8.53
N ALA A 158 -5.43 -20.52 9.05
CA ALA A 158 -4.87 -19.34 8.39
C ALA A 158 -4.25 -18.39 9.43
N VAL A 159 -3.32 -17.52 8.99
CA VAL A 159 -2.66 -16.54 9.87
C VAL A 159 -2.57 -15.19 9.16
N VAL A 160 -3.07 -14.15 9.78
CA VAL A 160 -2.81 -12.76 9.40
C VAL A 160 -1.59 -12.27 10.17
N GLN A 161 -0.60 -11.74 9.47
CA GLN A 161 0.61 -11.18 10.08
C GLN A 161 0.50 -9.66 10.18
N LEU A 162 0.85 -9.13 11.33
CA LEU A 162 0.98 -7.70 11.56
C LEU A 162 2.46 -7.37 11.73
N ARG A 163 2.94 -6.36 11.02
CA ARG A 163 4.33 -5.90 11.09
C ARG A 163 4.40 -4.56 11.81
N ARG A 164 5.36 -4.42 12.72
CA ARG A 164 5.66 -3.15 13.38
C ARG A 164 5.92 -2.06 12.34
N ASP A 165 5.24 -0.92 12.48
CA ASP A 165 5.33 0.21 11.56
C ASP A 165 6.22 1.35 12.09
N ASN A 166 6.36 1.47 13.41
CA ASN A 166 7.17 2.51 14.03
C ASN A 166 8.14 1.97 15.07
N ALA A 167 9.21 2.72 15.36
CA ALA A 167 10.25 2.33 16.31
C ALA A 167 9.70 2.09 17.73
N GLY A 168 8.65 2.83 18.13
CA GLY A 168 8.02 2.68 19.44
C GLY A 168 7.17 1.42 19.61
N GLY A 169 6.90 0.68 18.52
CA GLY A 169 6.07 -0.54 18.56
C GLY A 169 4.60 -0.29 18.92
N THR A 170 4.12 0.93 18.72
CA THR A 170 2.73 1.30 19.03
C THR A 170 1.78 1.13 17.85
N LEU A 171 2.32 1.02 16.63
CA LEU A 171 1.57 0.89 15.39
C LEU A 171 2.01 -0.35 14.62
N TYR A 172 1.02 -1.07 14.07
CA TYR A 172 1.23 -2.27 13.27
C TYR A 172 0.45 -2.22 11.98
N ASN A 173 1.09 -2.56 10.85
CA ASN A 173 0.40 -2.69 9.59
C ASN A 173 -0.05 -4.13 9.34
N ILE A 174 -1.19 -4.30 8.70
CA ILE A 174 -1.75 -5.60 8.33
C ILE A 174 -1.09 -6.03 7.01
N VAL A 175 -0.20 -7.01 7.07
CA VAL A 175 0.62 -7.42 5.92
C VAL A 175 -0.24 -8.06 4.83
N GLY A 176 -0.11 -7.55 3.59
CA GLY A 176 -0.83 -8.10 2.44
C GLY A 176 -2.29 -7.66 2.33
N PHE A 177 -2.71 -6.65 3.09
CA PHE A 177 -4.09 -6.14 3.10
C PHE A 177 -4.23 -4.83 2.30
N GLN A 178 -3.60 -4.77 1.14
CA GLN A 178 -3.95 -3.77 0.15
C GLN A 178 -5.39 -3.98 -0.28
N THR A 179 -6.17 -2.91 -0.44
CA THR A 179 -7.61 -3.05 -0.66
C THR A 179 -8.25 -1.83 -1.33
N HIS A 180 -9.28 -2.07 -2.15
CA HIS A 180 -10.21 -1.05 -2.64
C HIS A 180 -11.46 -0.91 -1.77
N LEU A 181 -11.62 -1.73 -0.72
CA LEU A 181 -12.80 -1.66 0.13
C LEU A 181 -13.03 -0.26 0.70
N THR A 182 -14.28 0.15 0.80
CA THR A 182 -14.64 1.37 1.53
C THR A 182 -14.15 1.30 2.99
N PHE A 183 -13.92 2.44 3.64
CA PHE A 183 -13.42 2.45 5.03
C PHE A 183 -14.37 1.73 6.01
N GLY A 184 -15.68 1.82 5.76
CA GLY A 184 -16.67 1.09 6.54
C GLY A 184 -16.52 -0.42 6.41
N GLU A 185 -16.34 -0.89 5.19
CA GLU A 185 -16.14 -2.32 4.91
C GLU A 185 -14.79 -2.83 5.43
N GLN A 186 -13.73 -2.05 5.32
CA GLN A 186 -12.44 -2.42 5.92
C GLN A 186 -12.60 -2.65 7.42
N LYS A 187 -13.27 -1.73 8.14
CA LYS A 187 -13.52 -1.89 9.56
C LYS A 187 -14.35 -3.13 9.84
N ARG A 188 -15.45 -3.34 9.12
CA ARG A 188 -16.36 -4.49 9.30
C ARG A 188 -15.65 -5.80 9.06
N VAL A 189 -15.00 -5.93 7.90
CA VAL A 189 -14.42 -7.20 7.45
C VAL A 189 -13.14 -7.54 8.22
N PHE A 190 -12.24 -6.58 8.41
CA PHE A 190 -10.98 -6.87 9.10
C PHE A 190 -11.16 -7.11 10.61
N SER A 191 -12.23 -6.56 11.20
CA SER A 191 -12.62 -6.90 12.59
C SER A 191 -13.19 -8.32 12.75
N MET A 192 -13.42 -9.06 11.66
CA MET A 192 -13.78 -10.49 11.74
C MET A 192 -12.56 -11.37 12.11
N ILE A 193 -11.34 -10.87 11.93
CA ILE A 193 -10.12 -11.53 12.41
C ILE A 193 -10.16 -11.50 13.94
N PRO A 194 -10.11 -12.66 14.64
CA PRO A 194 -10.38 -12.72 16.08
C PRO A 194 -9.55 -11.76 16.93
N ALA A 195 -8.25 -11.64 16.63
CA ALA A 195 -7.35 -10.74 17.33
C ALA A 195 -7.58 -9.25 17.02
N LEU A 196 -8.31 -8.93 15.94
CA LEU A 196 -8.59 -7.56 15.49
C LEU A 196 -10.05 -7.14 15.71
N ARG A 197 -10.84 -7.92 16.44
CA ARG A 197 -12.26 -7.65 16.67
C ARG A 197 -12.54 -6.24 17.19
N ASN A 198 -11.69 -5.75 18.07
CA ASN A 198 -11.78 -4.42 18.66
C ASN A 198 -10.65 -3.49 18.19
N ALA A 199 -10.04 -3.78 17.04
CA ALA A 199 -8.89 -3.01 16.57
C ALA A 199 -9.24 -1.55 16.26
N GLU A 200 -8.36 -0.66 16.70
CA GLU A 200 -8.41 0.78 16.41
C GLU A 200 -7.56 1.05 15.15
N PHE A 201 -8.25 1.36 14.05
CA PHE A 201 -7.60 1.71 12.79
C PHE A 201 -7.14 3.16 12.82
N VAL A 202 -5.82 3.37 12.85
CA VAL A 202 -5.20 4.70 12.74
C VAL A 202 -5.20 5.20 11.30
N ARG A 203 -5.08 4.27 10.36
CA ARG A 203 -5.19 4.53 8.93
C ARG A 203 -5.84 3.32 8.26
N TYR A 204 -6.76 3.60 7.35
CA TYR A 204 -7.30 2.57 6.47
C TYR A 204 -6.39 2.31 5.28
N GLY A 205 -6.52 1.14 4.68
CA GLY A 205 -5.87 0.81 3.44
C GLY A 205 -6.41 1.67 2.30
N VAL A 206 -5.52 2.09 1.42
CA VAL A 206 -5.88 2.82 0.20
C VAL A 206 -5.01 2.31 -0.94
N MET A 207 -5.63 2.17 -2.11
CA MET A 207 -4.92 1.98 -3.36
C MET A 207 -4.72 3.34 -4.01
N HIS A 208 -3.53 3.60 -4.53
CA HIS A 208 -3.27 4.81 -5.30
C HIS A 208 -2.37 4.49 -6.49
N ARG A 209 -2.58 5.24 -7.56
CA ARG A 209 -1.76 5.12 -8.75
C ARG A 209 -0.45 5.87 -8.56
N ASN A 210 0.65 5.16 -8.58
CA ASN A 210 1.97 5.76 -8.66
C ASN A 210 2.35 6.02 -10.12
N THR A 211 2.89 7.18 -10.34
CA THR A 211 3.35 7.61 -11.64
C THR A 211 4.87 7.60 -11.67
N TYR A 212 5.48 6.93 -12.64
CA TYR A 212 6.92 6.88 -12.82
C TYR A 212 7.34 6.90 -14.29
N LEU A 213 8.58 7.23 -14.52
CA LEU A 213 9.16 7.32 -15.85
C LEU A 213 10.01 6.08 -16.17
N ASN A 214 10.06 5.69 -17.44
CA ASN A 214 11.08 4.77 -17.92
C ASN A 214 12.43 5.50 -18.00
N SER A 215 13.00 5.78 -16.84
CA SER A 215 14.21 6.61 -16.68
C SER A 215 15.39 6.14 -17.54
N PRO A 216 15.70 4.83 -17.67
CA PRO A 216 16.82 4.37 -18.48
C PRO A 216 16.73 4.79 -19.96
N GLN A 217 15.52 4.89 -20.49
CA GLN A 217 15.30 5.29 -21.88
C GLN A 217 15.15 6.81 -22.04
N LEU A 218 14.48 7.45 -21.08
CA LEU A 218 14.08 8.85 -21.21
C LEU A 218 15.12 9.84 -20.69
N LEU A 219 15.88 9.46 -19.65
CA LEU A 219 16.76 10.38 -18.95
C LEU A 219 18.25 10.10 -19.23
N ASP A 220 19.07 11.12 -19.11
CA ASP A 220 20.51 10.97 -19.06
C ASP A 220 21.01 10.72 -17.61
N ARG A 221 22.33 10.53 -17.43
CA ARG A 221 22.97 10.30 -16.12
C ARG A 221 22.82 11.46 -15.12
N TYR A 222 22.32 12.61 -15.56
CA TYR A 222 22.07 13.80 -14.73
C TYR A 222 20.56 14.02 -14.52
N TYR A 223 19.72 13.03 -14.80
CA TYR A 223 18.25 13.09 -14.74
C TYR A 223 17.64 14.15 -15.66
N ARG A 224 18.34 14.54 -16.73
CA ARG A 224 17.81 15.43 -17.74
C ARG A 224 17.07 14.63 -18.79
N LEU A 225 15.93 15.16 -19.24
CA LEU A 225 15.20 14.56 -20.35
C LEU A 225 16.06 14.61 -21.63
N ARG A 226 16.31 13.46 -22.26
CA ARG A 226 17.19 13.36 -23.44
C ARG A 226 16.70 14.21 -24.62
N ARG A 227 15.36 14.32 -24.78
CA ARG A 227 14.73 15.11 -25.86
C ARG A 227 14.69 16.61 -25.57
N ASP A 228 14.69 17.00 -24.30
CA ASP A 228 14.66 18.39 -23.85
C ASP A 228 15.48 18.54 -22.56
N PRO A 229 16.80 18.75 -22.66
CA PRO A 229 17.71 18.78 -21.49
C PRO A 229 17.47 19.92 -20.49
N ARG A 230 16.59 20.88 -20.79
CA ARG A 230 16.17 21.92 -19.85
C ARG A 230 15.28 21.34 -18.72
N ILE A 231 14.64 20.20 -18.97
CA ILE A 231 13.76 19.51 -18.00
C ILE A 231 14.55 18.45 -17.27
N ARG A 232 14.48 18.47 -15.94
CA ARG A 232 15.04 17.46 -15.04
C ARG A 232 13.93 16.84 -14.19
N PHE A 233 14.13 15.57 -13.80
CA PHE A 233 13.23 14.83 -12.92
C PHE A 233 13.95 14.40 -11.65
#